data_4365146db801082922bd9968f92b662a
#
_entry.id   4365146db801082922bd9968f92b662a
#
_cell.length_a   1.000
_cell.length_b   1.000
_cell.length_c   1.000
_cell.angle_alpha   90.00
_cell.angle_beta   90.00
_cell.angle_gamma   90.00
#
_symmetry.space_group_name_H-M   'P 1'
#
loop_
_entity.id
_entity.type
_entity.pdbx_description
1 polymer ?
#
loop_
_entity_poly.entity_id
_entity_poly.type
_entity_poly.pdbx_seq_one_letter_code
_entity_poly.pdbx_strand_id
1 'polypeptide(L)'
;MAHQVEKMVFAGATPWHGLGTQIDGETGFWDAFQQAGLDWQVDTKPLFTADGEQVSHRAAYRTSDDRILGIVGKRWTPLQNREAFEIFEPLVDSGEMAIHTAGSLRNGERIWVLCQLNQDNSEIVAGDEIAKFVLLSNGHDGKLAVHFGFTPIRVVCANTEALARDCKASKLIRVRHSRFVNQNVQSMRDVMNFANQEFEATAEQYRYLASRSINSDDLD
;
A
#
# COMPACT_ATOMS: atom_id res chain seq x y z
N MET A 1 9.38 -12.15 -15.56
CA MET A 1 9.87 -10.76 -15.59
C MET A 1 10.09 -10.29 -14.15
N ALA A 2 11.18 -9.62 -13.85
CA ALA A 2 11.57 -9.27 -12.46
C ALA A 2 10.60 -8.29 -11.76
N HIS A 3 9.94 -7.41 -12.52
CA HIS A 3 9.02 -6.41 -11.95
C HIS A 3 7.64 -6.97 -11.58
N GLN A 4 7.14 -7.98 -12.29
CA GLN A 4 5.83 -8.62 -12.13
C GLN A 4 4.63 -7.64 -12.12
N VAL A 5 4.81 -6.44 -12.67
CA VAL A 5 3.74 -5.43 -12.80
C VAL A 5 2.81 -5.83 -13.94
N GLU A 6 1.50 -5.82 -13.70
CA GLU A 6 0.47 -5.99 -14.72
C GLU A 6 0.06 -4.62 -15.27
N LYS A 7 -0.37 -3.72 -14.39
CA LYS A 7 -0.72 -2.34 -14.73
C LYS A 7 -0.45 -1.44 -13.52
N MET A 8 -0.06 -0.19 -13.75
CA MET A 8 0.19 0.76 -12.68
C MET A 8 0.10 2.22 -13.15
N VAL A 9 -0.07 3.11 -12.19
CA VAL A 9 0.17 4.55 -12.32
C VAL A 9 1.35 4.97 -11.47
N PHE A 10 1.99 6.08 -11.83
CA PHE A 10 3.06 6.69 -11.04
C PHE A 10 3.07 8.20 -11.17
N ALA A 11 3.37 8.90 -10.08
CA ALA A 11 3.71 10.31 -10.05
C ALA A 11 5.22 10.51 -10.02
N GLY A 12 5.67 11.64 -10.55
CA GLY A 12 7.09 12.01 -10.55
C GLY A 12 7.94 11.17 -11.52
N ALA A 13 9.12 10.73 -11.07
CA ALA A 13 10.08 10.03 -11.92
C ALA A 13 9.58 8.67 -12.41
N THR A 14 9.79 8.40 -13.71
CA THR A 14 9.45 7.11 -14.33
C THR A 14 10.16 5.96 -13.62
N PRO A 15 9.43 4.86 -13.26
CA PRO A 15 10.04 3.67 -12.70
C PRO A 15 11.11 3.07 -13.61
N TRP A 16 12.12 2.42 -13.03
CA TRP A 16 13.27 1.84 -13.74
C TRP A 16 12.91 0.87 -14.89
N HIS A 17 11.74 0.24 -14.80
CA HIS A 17 11.25 -0.70 -15.82
C HIS A 17 10.45 -0.03 -16.94
N GLY A 18 10.19 1.28 -16.86
CA GLY A 18 9.49 2.05 -17.90
C GLY A 18 8.01 1.76 -18.06
N LEU A 19 7.39 1.00 -17.13
CA LEU A 19 5.98 0.64 -17.19
C LEU A 19 5.11 1.59 -16.38
N GLY A 20 3.85 1.69 -16.76
CA GLY A 20 2.83 2.47 -16.07
C GLY A 20 2.43 3.73 -16.81
N THR A 21 1.32 4.31 -16.36
CA THR A 21 0.83 5.62 -16.83
C THR A 21 1.27 6.68 -15.83
N GLN A 22 1.88 7.74 -16.32
CA GLN A 22 2.22 8.87 -15.47
C GLN A 22 0.96 9.66 -15.12
N ILE A 23 0.81 9.99 -13.85
CA ILE A 23 -0.24 10.86 -13.31
C ILE A 23 0.39 12.15 -12.78
N ASP A 24 -0.38 13.21 -12.74
CA ASP A 24 0.00 14.53 -12.22
C ASP A 24 -0.98 14.98 -11.11
N GLY A 25 -0.79 16.20 -10.60
CA GLY A 25 -1.63 16.76 -9.55
C GLY A 25 -3.05 17.12 -10.00
N GLU A 26 -3.35 17.09 -11.30
CA GLU A 26 -4.69 17.32 -11.86
C GLU A 26 -5.47 16.01 -12.04
N THR A 27 -4.79 14.87 -11.95
CA THR A 27 -5.42 13.56 -12.08
C THR A 27 -6.34 13.29 -10.89
N GLY A 28 -7.63 13.15 -11.16
CA GLY A 28 -8.63 12.86 -10.13
C GLY A 28 -8.35 11.53 -9.40
N PHE A 29 -8.74 11.45 -8.13
CA PHE A 29 -8.51 10.26 -7.29
C PHE A 29 -9.03 8.96 -7.94
N TRP A 30 -10.28 8.96 -8.40
CA TRP A 30 -10.88 7.80 -9.06
C TRP A 30 -10.39 7.58 -10.49
N ASP A 31 -9.90 8.62 -11.17
CA ASP A 31 -9.24 8.48 -12.47
C ASP A 31 -7.90 7.75 -12.32
N ALA A 32 -7.14 8.06 -11.27
CA ALA A 32 -5.92 7.33 -10.94
C ALA A 32 -6.20 5.84 -10.66
N PHE A 33 -7.31 5.52 -9.96
CA PHE A 33 -7.76 4.14 -9.72
C PHE A 33 -8.03 3.38 -11.01
N GLN A 34 -8.77 3.99 -11.95
CA GLN A 34 -9.06 3.38 -13.25
C GLN A 34 -7.80 3.24 -14.10
N GLN A 35 -6.96 4.26 -14.14
CA GLN A 35 -5.69 4.23 -14.89
C GLN A 35 -4.72 3.20 -14.32
N ALA A 36 -4.71 2.97 -13.00
CA ALA A 36 -3.97 1.91 -12.34
C ALA A 36 -4.46 0.49 -12.70
N GLY A 37 -5.62 0.38 -13.39
CA GLY A 37 -6.21 -0.88 -13.79
C GLY A 37 -6.73 -1.69 -12.61
N LEU A 38 -7.26 -1.02 -11.59
CA LEU A 38 -7.77 -1.65 -10.37
C LEU A 38 -9.30 -1.77 -10.36
N ASP A 39 -9.99 -1.30 -11.39
CA ASP A 39 -11.45 -1.33 -11.54
C ASP A 39 -11.98 -2.74 -11.90
N TRP A 40 -11.75 -3.68 -10.99
CA TRP A 40 -12.25 -5.04 -11.05
C TRP A 40 -12.48 -5.58 -9.64
N GLN A 41 -13.35 -6.60 -9.55
CA GLN A 41 -13.74 -7.21 -8.29
C GLN A 41 -13.18 -8.62 -8.14
N VAL A 42 -13.09 -9.07 -6.89
CA VAL A 42 -12.71 -10.43 -6.52
C VAL A 42 -13.88 -11.13 -5.88
N ASP A 43 -14.17 -12.33 -6.35
CA ASP A 43 -15.14 -13.23 -5.77
C ASP A 43 -14.55 -14.63 -5.57
N THR A 44 -15.28 -15.52 -4.97
CA THR A 44 -14.83 -16.89 -4.71
C THR A 44 -15.82 -17.90 -5.28
N LYS A 45 -15.29 -18.94 -5.90
CA LYS A 45 -16.09 -20.07 -6.42
C LYS A 45 -15.66 -21.40 -5.79
N PRO A 46 -16.58 -22.39 -5.64
CA PRO A 46 -16.25 -23.68 -5.07
C PRO A 46 -15.23 -24.42 -5.92
N LEU A 47 -14.46 -25.28 -5.28
CA LEU A 47 -13.53 -26.20 -5.91
C LEU A 47 -14.04 -27.64 -5.75
N PHE A 48 -13.79 -28.45 -6.76
CA PHE A 48 -14.17 -29.87 -6.78
C PHE A 48 -12.97 -30.72 -7.13
N THR A 49 -12.95 -31.94 -6.63
CA THR A 49 -12.01 -32.99 -7.07
C THR A 49 -12.38 -33.48 -8.48
N ALA A 50 -11.52 -34.26 -9.10
CA ALA A 50 -11.80 -34.88 -10.39
C ALA A 50 -13.06 -35.78 -10.36
N ASP A 51 -13.36 -36.37 -9.20
CA ASP A 51 -14.54 -37.23 -8.99
C ASP A 51 -15.82 -36.47 -8.63
N GLY A 52 -15.75 -35.09 -8.65
CA GLY A 52 -16.90 -34.23 -8.41
C GLY A 52 -17.19 -33.95 -6.92
N GLU A 53 -16.36 -34.33 -5.99
CA GLU A 53 -16.51 -33.99 -4.57
C GLU A 53 -16.08 -32.53 -4.31
N GLN A 54 -16.91 -31.79 -3.60
CA GLN A 54 -16.59 -30.42 -3.22
C GLN A 54 -15.54 -30.40 -2.10
N VAL A 55 -14.43 -29.70 -2.35
CA VAL A 55 -13.38 -29.50 -1.33
C VAL A 55 -13.69 -28.28 -0.44
N SER A 56 -13.06 -28.27 0.73
CA SER A 56 -13.30 -27.21 1.73
C SER A 56 -12.72 -25.83 1.34
N HIS A 57 -11.84 -25.78 0.36
CA HIS A 57 -11.25 -24.55 -0.15
C HIS A 57 -12.08 -23.98 -1.30
N ARG A 58 -11.81 -22.72 -1.65
CA ARG A 58 -12.45 -21.98 -2.73
C ARG A 58 -11.39 -21.37 -3.64
N ALA A 59 -11.68 -21.19 -4.89
CA ALA A 59 -10.87 -20.38 -5.79
C ALA A 59 -11.27 -18.91 -5.64
N ALA A 60 -10.33 -18.04 -5.28
CA ALA A 60 -10.48 -16.61 -5.45
C ALA A 60 -10.22 -16.27 -6.92
N TYR A 61 -11.09 -15.47 -7.53
CA TYR A 61 -10.98 -15.12 -8.95
C TYR A 61 -11.36 -13.67 -9.22
N ARG A 62 -10.80 -13.11 -10.27
CA ARG A 62 -11.15 -11.80 -10.81
C ARG A 62 -12.41 -11.93 -11.67
N THR A 63 -13.45 -11.15 -11.34
CA THR A 63 -14.76 -11.30 -11.99
C THR A 63 -14.79 -10.82 -13.45
N SER A 64 -13.89 -9.93 -13.84
CA SER A 64 -13.84 -9.35 -15.18
C SER A 64 -13.34 -10.30 -16.27
N ASP A 65 -12.54 -11.31 -15.93
CA ASP A 65 -11.92 -12.24 -16.88
C ASP A 65 -11.85 -13.70 -16.37
N ASP A 66 -12.55 -14.01 -15.27
CA ASP A 66 -12.58 -15.32 -14.60
C ASP A 66 -11.21 -15.89 -14.19
N ARG A 67 -10.18 -15.04 -14.16
CA ARG A 67 -8.82 -15.43 -13.79
C ARG A 67 -8.75 -15.88 -12.35
N ILE A 68 -8.26 -17.09 -12.11
CA ILE A 68 -7.98 -17.59 -10.76
C ILE A 68 -6.77 -16.86 -10.21
N LEU A 69 -6.94 -16.22 -9.04
CA LEU A 69 -5.91 -15.48 -8.33
C LEU A 69 -5.25 -16.33 -7.24
N GLY A 70 -6.01 -17.28 -6.67
CA GLY A 70 -5.48 -18.17 -5.65
C GLY A 70 -6.50 -19.15 -5.09
N ILE A 71 -6.03 -19.99 -4.16
CA ILE A 71 -6.88 -20.93 -3.42
C ILE A 71 -6.94 -20.44 -1.98
N VAL A 72 -8.15 -20.25 -1.47
CA VAL A 72 -8.40 -19.64 -0.17
C VAL A 72 -9.27 -20.54 0.72
N GLY A 73 -9.17 -20.35 2.02
CA GLY A 73 -10.00 -21.10 2.98
C GLY A 73 -11.43 -20.56 3.08
N LYS A 74 -12.36 -21.34 3.65
CA LYS A 74 -13.79 -20.99 3.79
C LYS A 74 -14.06 -19.64 4.46
N ARG A 75 -13.19 -19.21 5.36
CA ARG A 75 -13.36 -17.97 6.15
C ARG A 75 -12.64 -16.78 5.55
N TRP A 76 -11.95 -16.96 4.43
CA TRP A 76 -11.30 -15.88 3.73
C TRP A 76 -12.34 -14.98 3.05
N THR A 77 -12.18 -13.69 3.23
CA THR A 77 -13.03 -12.66 2.61
C THR A 77 -12.12 -11.70 1.86
N PRO A 78 -12.39 -11.39 0.58
CA PRO A 78 -11.62 -10.41 -0.15
C PRO A 78 -11.80 -9.02 0.47
N LEU A 79 -10.74 -8.22 0.51
CA LEU A 79 -10.81 -6.77 0.52
C LEU A 79 -10.85 -6.34 -0.94
N GLN A 80 -11.91 -5.68 -1.38
CA GLN A 80 -12.04 -5.22 -2.75
C GLN A 80 -11.03 -4.12 -3.07
N ASN A 81 -10.59 -4.04 -4.33
CA ASN A 81 -9.63 -3.01 -4.75
C ASN A 81 -10.17 -1.61 -4.47
N ARG A 82 -11.45 -1.37 -4.75
CA ARG A 82 -12.12 -0.11 -4.48
C ARG A 82 -12.09 0.24 -3.00
N GLU A 83 -12.44 -0.68 -2.12
CA GLU A 83 -12.42 -0.50 -0.67
C GLU A 83 -11.01 -0.19 -0.15
N ALA A 84 -9.99 -0.87 -0.70
CA ALA A 84 -8.60 -0.62 -0.37
C ALA A 84 -8.13 0.77 -0.79
N PHE A 85 -8.60 1.26 -1.94
CA PHE A 85 -8.26 2.57 -2.47
C PHE A 85 -8.97 3.70 -1.72
N GLU A 86 -10.26 3.53 -1.43
CA GLU A 86 -11.15 4.49 -0.78
C GLU A 86 -10.68 4.96 0.61
N ILE A 87 -9.82 4.18 1.28
CA ILE A 87 -9.21 4.56 2.56
C ILE A 87 -8.42 5.88 2.46
N PHE A 88 -7.80 6.10 1.32
CA PHE A 88 -6.95 7.28 1.08
C PHE A 88 -7.74 8.50 0.61
N GLU A 89 -8.98 8.32 0.10
CA GLU A 89 -9.76 9.40 -0.50
C GLU A 89 -9.88 10.64 0.40
N PRO A 90 -10.27 10.55 1.68
CA PRO A 90 -10.40 11.74 2.52
C PRO A 90 -9.06 12.47 2.77
N LEU A 91 -7.96 11.74 2.77
CA LEU A 91 -6.62 12.29 3.00
C LEU A 91 -6.04 12.93 1.72
N VAL A 92 -6.43 12.41 0.57
CA VAL A 92 -6.09 13.03 -0.72
C VAL A 92 -6.96 14.26 -0.97
N ASP A 93 -8.25 14.18 -0.68
CA ASP A 93 -9.19 15.32 -0.84
C ASP A 93 -8.85 16.47 0.12
N SER A 94 -8.38 16.20 1.33
CA SER A 94 -7.90 17.22 2.26
C SER A 94 -6.54 17.82 1.88
N GLY A 95 -5.85 17.25 0.89
CA GLY A 95 -4.51 17.65 0.49
C GLY A 95 -3.40 17.19 1.42
N GLU A 96 -3.68 16.33 2.40
CA GLU A 96 -2.66 15.77 3.31
C GLU A 96 -1.75 14.77 2.61
N MET A 97 -2.26 14.08 1.58
CA MET A 97 -1.55 13.09 0.79
C MET A 97 -1.80 13.27 -0.71
N ALA A 98 -0.89 12.75 -1.52
CA ALA A 98 -1.10 12.58 -2.95
C ALA A 98 -0.81 11.13 -3.35
N ILE A 99 -1.55 10.61 -4.36
CA ILE A 99 -1.24 9.29 -4.91
C ILE A 99 0.14 9.36 -5.58
N HIS A 100 1.03 8.47 -5.16
CA HIS A 100 2.37 8.39 -5.73
C HIS A 100 2.53 7.22 -6.71
N THR A 101 2.12 6.02 -6.31
CA THR A 101 2.02 4.86 -7.21
C THR A 101 0.86 3.96 -6.79
N ALA A 102 0.20 3.35 -7.75
CA ALA A 102 -0.80 2.31 -7.50
C ALA A 102 -0.84 1.32 -8.66
N GLY A 103 -1.21 0.08 -8.39
CA GLY A 103 -1.31 -0.91 -9.46
C GLY A 103 -1.49 -2.35 -8.98
N SER A 104 -1.34 -3.27 -9.93
CA SER A 104 -1.44 -4.71 -9.71
C SER A 104 -0.17 -5.45 -10.10
N LEU A 105 0.12 -6.51 -9.35
CA LEU A 105 1.26 -7.41 -9.50
C LEU A 105 0.77 -8.83 -9.74
N ARG A 106 1.61 -9.62 -10.43
CA ARG A 106 1.38 -11.06 -10.65
C ARG A 106 0.01 -11.35 -11.25
N ASN A 107 -0.35 -10.56 -12.26
CA ASN A 107 -1.65 -10.67 -12.95
C ASN A 107 -2.85 -10.53 -12.00
N GLY A 108 -2.80 -9.60 -11.06
CA GLY A 108 -3.87 -9.30 -10.13
C GLY A 108 -3.83 -10.11 -8.82
N GLU A 109 -2.87 -11.02 -8.62
CA GLU A 109 -2.74 -11.72 -7.33
C GLU A 109 -2.51 -10.76 -6.16
N ARG A 110 -1.92 -9.58 -6.43
CA ARG A 110 -1.66 -8.52 -5.45
C ARG A 110 -1.94 -7.15 -6.03
N ILE A 111 -2.36 -6.26 -5.17
CA ILE A 111 -2.47 -4.83 -5.48
C ILE A 111 -1.70 -4.01 -4.44
N TRP A 112 -1.32 -2.80 -4.82
CA TRP A 112 -0.80 -1.81 -3.88
C TRP A 112 -1.31 -0.42 -4.21
N VAL A 113 -1.38 0.40 -3.18
CA VAL A 113 -1.59 1.85 -3.24
C VAL A 113 -0.52 2.48 -2.37
N LEU A 114 0.21 3.42 -2.92
CA LEU A 114 1.24 4.18 -2.22
C LEU A 114 0.91 5.66 -2.35
N CYS A 115 0.65 6.31 -1.24
CA CYS A 115 0.47 7.75 -1.17
C CYS A 115 1.70 8.41 -0.54
N GLN A 116 2.08 9.58 -1.04
CA GLN A 116 3.09 10.43 -0.44
C GLN A 116 2.42 11.45 0.46
N LEU A 117 2.97 11.66 1.66
CA LEU A 117 2.54 12.75 2.54
C LEU A 117 2.99 14.08 1.97
N ASN A 118 2.06 15.05 1.89
CA ASN A 118 2.30 16.40 1.36
C ASN A 118 2.88 17.36 2.42
N GLN A 119 3.07 16.89 3.65
CA GLN A 119 3.73 17.71 4.69
C GLN A 119 5.20 17.93 4.30
N ASP A 120 5.70 19.13 4.62
CA ASP A 120 7.09 19.52 4.38
C ASP A 120 8.03 18.38 4.70
N ASN A 121 8.84 18.00 3.71
CA ASN A 121 9.90 17.01 3.89
C ASN A 121 10.61 17.36 5.18
N SER A 122 10.45 16.54 6.22
CA SER A 122 11.13 16.80 7.47
C SER A 122 12.61 16.52 7.23
N GLU A 123 13.35 17.56 6.84
CA GLU A 123 14.79 17.53 6.93
C GLU A 123 15.15 17.27 8.39
N ILE A 124 15.66 16.08 8.66
CA ILE A 124 16.28 15.78 9.96
C ILE A 124 17.67 16.42 10.01
N VAL A 125 18.36 16.42 8.87
CA VAL A 125 19.63 17.13 8.65
C VAL A 125 19.54 17.80 7.28
N ALA A 126 20.08 19.01 7.13
CA ALA A 126 20.06 19.75 5.86
C ALA A 126 20.55 18.89 4.68
N GLY A 127 19.68 18.62 3.72
CA GLY A 127 19.95 17.79 2.54
C GLY A 127 19.52 16.32 2.65
N ASP A 128 18.93 15.86 3.76
CA ASP A 128 18.42 14.49 3.92
C ASP A 128 16.87 14.48 3.90
N GLU A 129 16.29 14.59 2.71
CA GLU A 129 14.85 14.50 2.49
C GLU A 129 14.41 13.04 2.46
N ILE A 130 13.84 12.53 3.54
CA ILE A 130 13.20 11.21 3.55
C ILE A 130 11.74 11.37 3.10
N ALA A 131 11.47 10.94 1.87
CA ALA A 131 10.10 10.86 1.39
C ALA A 131 9.29 9.88 2.26
N LYS A 132 8.19 10.37 2.82
CA LYS A 132 7.29 9.57 3.66
C LYS A 132 6.15 9.04 2.81
N PHE A 133 6.01 7.75 2.79
CA PHE A 133 4.91 7.11 2.09
C PHE A 133 4.01 6.35 3.06
N VAL A 134 2.74 6.28 2.69
CA VAL A 134 1.78 5.36 3.27
C VAL A 134 1.45 4.30 2.23
N LEU A 135 1.70 3.06 2.59
CA LEU A 135 1.46 1.89 1.75
C LEU A 135 0.21 1.14 2.23
N LEU A 136 -0.66 0.78 1.30
CA LEU A 136 -1.56 -0.35 1.43
C LEU A 136 -1.14 -1.41 0.41
N SER A 137 -0.88 -2.63 0.86
CA SER A 137 -0.63 -3.79 0.02
C SER A 137 -1.61 -4.89 0.39
N ASN A 138 -2.28 -5.45 -0.62
CA ASN A 138 -3.35 -6.43 -0.46
C ASN A 138 -3.14 -7.64 -1.36
N GLY A 139 -3.36 -8.85 -0.86
CA GLY A 139 -3.24 -10.10 -1.60
C GLY A 139 -4.58 -10.78 -1.85
N HIS A 140 -4.84 -11.14 -3.10
CA HIS A 140 -6.00 -11.93 -3.51
C HIS A 140 -5.66 -13.42 -3.66
N ASP A 141 -4.39 -13.77 -3.52
CA ASP A 141 -3.87 -15.13 -3.68
C ASP A 141 -4.02 -16.03 -2.43
N GLY A 142 -4.55 -15.47 -1.33
CA GLY A 142 -4.66 -16.15 -0.04
C GLY A 142 -3.34 -16.27 0.74
N LYS A 143 -2.22 -15.76 0.22
CA LYS A 143 -0.89 -15.87 0.82
C LYS A 143 -0.44 -14.59 1.52
N LEU A 144 -1.00 -13.44 1.09
CA LEU A 144 -0.68 -12.14 1.66
C LEU A 144 -1.89 -11.58 2.41
N ALA A 145 -1.67 -11.14 3.65
CA ALA A 145 -2.64 -10.33 4.40
C ALA A 145 -2.62 -8.88 3.89
N VAL A 146 -3.59 -8.07 4.28
CA VAL A 146 -3.54 -6.63 4.07
C VAL A 146 -2.43 -6.05 4.95
N HIS A 147 -1.52 -5.29 4.37
CA HIS A 147 -0.50 -4.51 5.06
C HIS A 147 -0.78 -3.03 4.81
N PHE A 148 -0.78 -2.24 5.87
CA PHE A 148 -1.09 -0.83 5.80
C PHE A 148 -0.24 -0.03 6.79
N GLY A 149 0.33 1.10 6.37
CA GLY A 149 1.10 1.99 7.23
C GLY A 149 2.25 2.70 6.54
N PHE A 150 3.15 3.23 7.33
CA PHE A 150 4.27 4.03 6.84
C PHE A 150 5.42 3.19 6.30
N THR A 151 6.03 3.65 5.21
CA THR A 151 7.26 3.09 4.64
C THR A 151 8.11 4.18 3.99
N PRO A 152 9.45 4.12 4.12
CA PRO A 152 10.34 4.98 3.35
C PRO A 152 10.59 4.45 1.93
N ILE A 153 10.02 3.31 1.56
CA ILE A 153 10.28 2.64 0.29
C ILE A 153 9.25 3.05 -0.76
N ARG A 154 9.73 3.60 -1.87
CA ARG A 154 8.92 3.83 -3.08
C ARG A 154 8.59 2.50 -3.74
N VAL A 155 7.33 2.08 -3.67
CA VAL A 155 6.87 0.82 -4.27
C VAL A 155 6.52 1.05 -5.74
N VAL A 156 7.21 0.34 -6.63
CA VAL A 156 7.00 0.39 -8.08
C VAL A 156 6.98 -0.99 -8.74
N CYS A 157 7.28 -2.05 -7.99
CA CYS A 157 7.31 -3.43 -8.51
C CYS A 157 7.22 -4.45 -7.36
N ALA A 158 7.14 -5.74 -7.71
CA ALA A 158 7.05 -6.81 -6.72
C ALA A 158 8.25 -6.86 -5.75
N ASN A 159 9.45 -6.50 -6.21
CA ASN A 159 10.65 -6.49 -5.35
C ASN A 159 10.58 -5.35 -4.33
N THR A 160 10.21 -4.14 -4.76
CA THR A 160 10.09 -2.99 -3.85
C THR A 160 8.87 -3.12 -2.93
N GLU A 161 7.79 -3.80 -3.35
CA GLU A 161 6.66 -4.14 -2.49
C GLU A 161 7.09 -5.10 -1.37
N ALA A 162 7.84 -6.16 -1.71
CA ALA A 162 8.39 -7.07 -0.72
C ALA A 162 9.38 -6.35 0.23
N LEU A 163 10.27 -5.52 -0.33
CA LEU A 163 11.21 -4.72 0.46
C LEU A 163 10.48 -3.80 1.45
N ALA A 164 9.42 -3.12 1.02
CA ALA A 164 8.63 -2.24 1.88
C ALA A 164 8.00 -3.00 3.06
N ARG A 165 7.52 -4.24 2.85
CA ARG A 165 6.96 -5.07 3.92
C ARG A 165 8.01 -5.59 4.90
N ASP A 166 9.20 -5.89 4.42
CA ASP A 166 10.28 -6.51 5.21
C ASP A 166 11.26 -5.48 5.81
N CYS A 167 11.16 -4.21 5.41
CA CYS A 167 12.01 -3.13 5.91
C CYS A 167 11.73 -2.82 7.38
N LYS A 168 12.77 -2.80 8.22
CA LYS A 168 12.65 -2.47 9.65
C LYS A 168 12.18 -1.02 9.90
N ALA A 169 12.46 -0.11 8.97
CA ALA A 169 12.01 1.28 9.05
C ALA A 169 10.53 1.44 8.69
N SER A 170 9.93 0.46 8.02
CA SER A 170 8.49 0.46 7.75
C SER A 170 7.70 0.12 9.01
N LYS A 171 6.59 0.83 9.22
CA LYS A 171 5.64 0.63 10.33
C LYS A 171 4.31 0.18 9.75
N LEU A 172 4.21 -1.10 9.37
CA LEU A 172 3.04 -1.67 8.73
C LEU A 172 2.22 -2.52 9.70
N ILE A 173 0.94 -2.24 9.77
CA ILE A 173 -0.05 -3.06 10.46
C ILE A 173 -0.50 -4.17 9.51
N ARG A 174 -0.71 -5.36 10.04
CA ARG A 174 -1.14 -6.53 9.27
C ARG A 174 -2.55 -6.94 9.66
N VAL A 175 -3.46 -6.96 8.68
CA VAL A 175 -4.85 -7.42 8.86
C VAL A 175 -5.12 -8.67 8.04
N ARG A 176 -5.70 -9.68 8.66
CA ARG A 176 -6.08 -10.93 8.00
C ARG A 176 -7.37 -10.77 7.21
N HIS A 177 -7.45 -11.44 6.08
CA HIS A 177 -8.67 -11.60 5.31
C HIS A 177 -9.70 -12.45 6.06
N SER A 178 -10.62 -11.78 6.76
CA SER A 178 -11.73 -12.38 7.50
C SER A 178 -12.99 -11.57 7.23
N ARG A 179 -14.14 -12.05 7.70
CA ARG A 179 -15.42 -11.31 7.60
C ARG A 179 -15.38 -9.87 8.15
N PHE A 180 -14.36 -9.54 8.93
CA PHE A 180 -14.17 -8.20 9.51
C PHE A 180 -13.06 -7.40 8.80
N VAL A 181 -12.55 -7.88 7.65
CA VAL A 181 -11.41 -7.23 6.98
C VAL A 181 -11.69 -5.77 6.69
N ASN A 182 -12.87 -5.43 6.18
CA ASN A 182 -13.25 -4.05 5.85
C ASN A 182 -13.32 -3.15 7.10
N GLN A 183 -13.95 -3.64 8.19
CA GLN A 183 -14.04 -2.90 9.44
C GLN A 183 -12.65 -2.64 10.04
N ASN A 184 -11.78 -3.66 10.04
CA ASN A 184 -10.44 -3.53 10.55
C ASN A 184 -9.59 -2.57 9.72
N VAL A 185 -9.78 -2.56 8.41
CA VAL A 185 -9.09 -1.65 7.48
C VAL A 185 -9.58 -0.21 7.66
N GLN A 186 -10.88 0.01 7.86
CA GLN A 186 -11.42 1.35 8.20
C GLN A 186 -10.86 1.87 9.54
N SER A 187 -10.76 1.02 10.55
CA SER A 187 -10.16 1.40 11.85
C SER A 187 -8.66 1.74 11.75
N MET A 188 -7.97 1.28 10.70
CA MET A 188 -6.56 1.64 10.48
C MET A 188 -6.37 3.12 10.17
N ARG A 189 -7.34 3.79 9.58
CA ARG A 189 -7.29 5.23 9.33
C ARG A 189 -7.15 6.02 10.64
N ASP A 190 -7.89 5.61 11.68
CA ASP A 190 -7.83 6.25 12.98
C ASP A 190 -6.45 6.06 13.63
N VAL A 191 -5.88 4.86 13.46
CA VAL A 191 -4.51 4.56 13.91
C VAL A 191 -3.47 5.36 13.14
N MET A 192 -3.70 5.61 11.84
CA MET A 192 -2.79 6.44 11.03
C MET A 192 -2.79 7.90 11.45
N ASN A 193 -3.94 8.48 11.72
CA ASN A 193 -4.03 9.85 12.20
C ASN A 193 -3.24 10.02 13.51
N PHE A 194 -3.35 9.06 14.42
CA PHE A 194 -2.56 9.03 15.65
C PHE A 194 -1.06 8.86 15.38
N ALA A 195 -0.68 7.91 14.52
CA ALA A 195 0.73 7.65 14.19
C ALA A 195 1.39 8.83 13.45
N ASN A 196 0.64 9.59 12.66
CA ASN A 196 1.15 10.81 12.02
C ASN A 196 1.46 11.91 13.07
N GLN A 197 0.60 12.08 14.06
CA GLN A 197 0.85 13.02 15.17
C GLN A 197 2.09 12.63 16.00
N GLU A 198 2.25 11.35 16.32
CA GLU A 198 3.43 10.82 17.03
C GLU A 198 4.72 10.98 16.23
N PHE A 199 4.63 10.82 14.90
CA PHE A 199 5.78 11.01 14.01
C PHE A 199 6.23 12.47 13.98
N GLU A 200 5.30 13.42 13.88
CA GLU A 200 5.61 14.86 13.91
C GLU A 200 6.28 15.27 15.24
N ALA A 201 5.74 14.79 16.37
CA ALA A 201 6.34 15.03 17.69
C ALA A 201 7.78 14.47 17.78
N THR A 202 8.02 13.29 17.19
CA THR A 202 9.34 12.67 17.14
C THR A 202 10.29 13.44 16.21
N ALA A 203 9.83 13.89 15.05
CA ALA A 203 10.63 14.69 14.12
C ALA A 203 11.02 16.04 14.72
N GLU A 204 10.12 16.70 15.48
CA GLU A 204 10.44 17.91 16.22
C GLU A 204 11.52 17.69 17.29
N GLN A 205 11.47 16.56 18.01
CA GLN A 205 12.52 16.20 18.97
C GLN A 205 13.87 16.00 18.29
N TYR A 206 13.91 15.33 17.13
CA TYR A 206 15.15 15.15 16.37
C TYR A 206 15.70 16.48 15.81
N ARG A 207 14.84 17.36 15.28
CA ARG A 207 15.25 18.72 14.85
C ARG A 207 15.81 19.52 16.01
N TYR A 208 15.19 19.46 17.18
CA TYR A 208 15.68 20.11 18.39
C TYR A 208 17.05 19.58 18.81
N LEU A 209 17.26 18.26 18.80
CA LEU A 209 18.55 17.64 19.12
C LEU A 209 19.62 17.99 18.08
N ALA A 210 19.29 17.98 16.79
CA ALA A 210 20.20 18.36 15.70
C ALA A 210 20.59 19.85 15.74
N SER A 211 19.72 20.72 16.26
CA SER A 211 20.00 22.15 16.41
C SER A 211 20.95 22.48 17.59
N ARG A 212 21.17 21.52 18.51
CA ARG A 212 22.13 21.67 19.58
C ARG A 212 23.54 21.29 19.10
N SER A 213 24.41 22.27 18.97
CA SER A 213 25.85 22.01 18.85
C SER A 213 26.34 21.39 20.17
N ILE A 214 26.83 20.17 20.13
CA ILE A 214 27.58 19.57 21.23
C ILE A 214 28.93 20.27 21.25
N ASN A 215 29.19 21.11 22.25
CA ASN A 215 30.53 21.62 22.50
C ASN A 215 31.37 20.50 23.14
N SER A 216 32.65 20.45 22.78
CA SER A 216 33.60 19.47 23.32
C SER A 216 33.71 19.47 24.84
N ASP A 217 33.25 20.56 25.51
CA ASP A 217 33.25 20.72 26.96
C ASP A 217 32.08 20.00 27.67
N ASP A 218 31.13 19.42 26.92
CA ASP A 218 30.01 18.64 27.46
C ASP A 218 30.32 17.13 27.53
N LEU A 219 31.55 16.72 27.23
CA LEU A 219 31.98 15.31 27.15
C LEU A 219 32.96 14.87 28.24
N ASP A 220 33.18 15.69 29.30
CA ASP A 220 33.98 15.33 30.49
C ASP A 220 33.13 14.87 31.68
#